data_392861cbc90c83a940d448bd55b61adc
#
_entry.id   392861cbc90c83a940d448bd55b61adc
#
_cell.length_a   1.000
_cell.length_b   1.000
_cell.length_c   1.000
_cell.angle_alpha   90.00
_cell.angle_beta   90.00
_cell.angle_gamma   90.00
#
_symmetry.space_group_name_H-M   'P 1'
#
loop_
_entity.id
_entity.type
_entity.pdbx_description
1 polymer ?
#
loop_
_entity_poly.entity_id
_entity_poly.type
_entity_poly.pdbx_seq_one_letter_code
_entity_poly.pdbx_strand_id
1 'polypeptide(L)'
;MDLYAENILEHYRHPLHKGKLSSPTVIHEEVNLSCGDALTVQLLIKDDRVQNIGWEGTGCAISQAAMSMLSEELSGKSVKEVEEMRKEDINNLLGVPIGPRRFKCAYLSLHTLKNALRKFRHEQSQGWVDTVGASL
;
A
#
# COMPACT_ATOMS: atom_id res chain seq x y z
N MET A 1 -1.61 0.08 27.07
CA MET A 1 -2.14 -0.01 25.71
C MET A 1 -1.00 -0.35 24.75
N ASP A 2 -1.26 -1.18 23.76
CA ASP A 2 -0.28 -1.59 22.78
C ASP A 2 0.13 -0.40 21.90
N LEU A 3 1.41 -0.10 21.84
CA LEU A 3 1.94 1.01 21.03
C LEU A 3 1.64 0.83 19.54
N TYR A 4 1.65 -0.42 19.06
CA TYR A 4 1.36 -0.68 17.65
C TYR A 4 -0.10 -0.43 17.33
N ALA A 5 -1.01 -0.80 18.23
CA ALA A 5 -2.43 -0.53 18.05
C ALA A 5 -2.70 0.98 18.04
N GLU A 6 -2.04 1.73 18.91
CA GLU A 6 -2.14 3.19 18.94
C GLU A 6 -1.60 3.81 17.65
N ASN A 7 -0.48 3.29 17.13
CA ASN A 7 0.12 3.77 15.89
C ASN A 7 -0.81 3.54 14.69
N ILE A 8 -1.46 2.38 14.65
CA ILE A 8 -2.44 2.08 13.60
C ILE A 8 -3.59 3.08 13.66
N LEU A 9 -4.14 3.34 14.85
CA LEU A 9 -5.24 4.30 15.01
C LEU A 9 -4.82 5.71 14.64
N GLU A 10 -3.59 6.11 14.98
CA GLU A 10 -3.06 7.43 14.63
C GLU A 10 -2.96 7.60 13.12
N HIS A 11 -2.42 6.62 12.41
CA HIS A 11 -2.34 6.64 10.95
C HIS A 11 -3.72 6.61 10.30
N TYR A 12 -4.67 5.94 10.93
CA TYR A 12 -6.04 5.92 10.43
C TYR A 12 -6.72 7.28 10.59
N ARG A 13 -6.54 7.94 11.74
CA ARG A 13 -7.15 9.24 12.04
C ARG A 13 -6.46 10.39 11.31
N HIS A 14 -5.14 10.31 11.20
CA HIS A 14 -4.31 11.38 10.61
C HIS A 14 -3.39 10.75 9.56
N PRO A 15 -3.95 10.28 8.45
CA PRO A 15 -3.16 9.56 7.44
C PRO A 15 -2.15 10.49 6.75
N LEU A 16 -0.97 9.92 6.48
CA LEU A 16 0.09 10.61 5.76
C LEU A 16 -0.09 10.44 4.26
N HIS A 17 0.23 11.49 3.51
CA HIS A 17 0.21 11.50 2.05
C HIS A 17 -1.15 11.20 1.40
N LYS A 18 -2.24 11.26 2.18
CA LYS A 18 -3.58 11.06 1.63
C LYS A 18 -3.98 12.26 0.79
N GLY A 19 -4.40 12.01 -0.44
CA GLY A 19 -4.81 13.05 -1.38
C GLY A 19 -4.32 12.77 -2.79
N LYS A 20 -4.62 13.69 -3.70
CA LYS A 20 -4.27 13.57 -5.11
C LYS A 20 -3.01 14.37 -5.42
N LEU A 21 -2.20 13.83 -6.35
CA LEU A 21 -1.09 14.58 -6.93
C LEU A 21 -1.60 15.38 -8.13
N SER A 22 -0.94 16.51 -8.42
CA SER A 22 -1.34 17.35 -9.55
C SER A 22 -1.00 16.73 -10.92
N SER A 23 0.11 15.99 -10.98
CA SER A 23 0.57 15.40 -12.26
C SER A 23 1.23 14.04 -12.00
N PRO A 24 0.47 13.04 -11.58
CA PRO A 24 1.05 11.71 -11.30
C PRO A 24 1.54 11.03 -12.58
N THR A 25 2.61 10.26 -12.46
CA THR A 25 3.10 9.42 -13.54
C THR A 25 2.18 8.22 -13.74
N VAL A 26 1.64 7.68 -12.67
CA VAL A 26 0.74 6.53 -12.71
C VAL A 26 -0.32 6.64 -11.61
N ILE A 27 -1.52 6.18 -11.92
CA ILE A 27 -2.64 6.06 -10.99
C ILE A 27 -3.17 4.63 -11.12
N HIS A 28 -3.38 3.97 -9.98
CA HIS A 28 -3.92 2.61 -9.99
C HIS A 28 -4.81 2.37 -8.78
N GLU A 29 -5.94 1.69 -9.00
CA GLU A 29 -6.87 1.31 -7.96
C GLU A 29 -6.97 -0.21 -7.84
N GLU A 30 -7.06 -0.69 -6.59
CA GLU A 30 -7.42 -2.07 -6.28
C GLU A 30 -8.57 -2.06 -5.29
N VAL A 31 -9.46 -3.03 -5.45
CA VAL A 31 -10.62 -3.18 -4.57
C VAL A 31 -10.59 -4.59 -3.98
N ASN A 32 -10.77 -4.68 -2.67
CA ASN A 32 -10.97 -5.96 -1.99
C ASN A 32 -12.46 -6.16 -1.78
N LEU A 33 -13.09 -6.92 -2.64
CA LEU A 33 -14.54 -7.13 -2.62
C LEU A 33 -15.03 -7.84 -1.35
N SER A 34 -14.16 -8.65 -0.73
CA SER A 34 -14.52 -9.39 0.49
C SER A 34 -14.82 -8.47 1.67
N CYS A 35 -14.10 -7.35 1.77
CA CYS A 35 -14.21 -6.41 2.90
C CYS A 35 -14.78 -5.06 2.49
N GLY A 36 -14.92 -4.80 1.20
CA GLY A 36 -15.32 -3.49 0.70
C GLY A 36 -14.23 -2.43 0.81
N ASP A 37 -12.98 -2.83 1.00
CA ASP A 37 -11.85 -1.90 1.00
C ASP A 37 -11.47 -1.53 -0.42
N ALA A 38 -11.08 -0.27 -0.62
CA ALA A 38 -10.55 0.20 -1.90
C ALA A 38 -9.41 1.17 -1.65
N LEU A 39 -8.36 1.07 -2.46
CA LEU A 39 -7.23 1.99 -2.41
C LEU A 39 -6.86 2.42 -3.82
N THR A 40 -6.63 3.71 -4.00
CA THR A 40 -6.10 4.29 -5.22
C THR A 40 -4.77 4.94 -4.89
N VAL A 41 -3.72 4.53 -5.60
CA VAL A 41 -2.36 5.06 -5.40
C VAL A 41 -1.98 5.91 -6.61
N GLN A 42 -1.39 7.07 -6.36
CA GLN A 42 -0.82 7.95 -7.37
C GLN A 42 0.66 8.12 -7.08
N LEU A 43 1.49 7.91 -8.09
CA LEU A 43 2.94 8.02 -7.94
C LEU A 43 3.50 9.02 -8.94
N LEU A 44 4.41 9.86 -8.47
CA LEU A 44 5.26 10.67 -9.33
C LEU A 44 6.62 9.99 -9.36
N ILE A 45 7.02 9.49 -10.54
CA ILE A 45 8.26 8.74 -10.73
C ILE A 45 9.16 9.52 -11.66
N LYS A 46 10.39 9.77 -11.24
CA LYS A 46 11.43 10.41 -12.03
C LYS A 46 12.75 9.70 -11.79
N ASP A 47 13.51 9.45 -12.85
CA ASP A 47 14.81 8.81 -12.81
C ASP A 47 14.74 7.45 -12.06
N ASP A 48 13.68 6.68 -12.33
CA ASP A 48 13.40 5.39 -11.70
C ASP A 48 13.27 5.46 -10.18
N ARG A 49 12.90 6.61 -9.64
CA ARG A 49 12.67 6.81 -8.20
C ARG A 49 11.27 7.38 -7.96
N VAL A 50 10.68 6.96 -6.86
CA VAL A 50 9.42 7.53 -6.39
C VAL A 50 9.72 8.88 -5.77
N GLN A 51 9.33 9.96 -6.42
CA GLN A 51 9.52 11.32 -5.93
C GLN A 51 8.41 11.76 -5.00
N ASN A 52 7.19 11.36 -5.31
CA ASN A 52 6.05 11.73 -4.50
C ASN A 52 4.97 10.67 -4.62
N ILE A 53 4.11 10.61 -3.62
CA ILE A 53 3.01 9.67 -3.55
C ILE A 53 1.77 10.38 -3.00
N GLY A 54 0.62 10.06 -3.58
CA GLY A 54 -0.67 10.38 -3.01
C GLY A 54 -1.52 9.13 -3.02
N TRP A 55 -2.54 9.10 -2.18
CA TRP A 55 -3.45 7.97 -2.16
C TRP A 55 -4.80 8.38 -1.61
N GLU A 56 -5.81 7.64 -2.00
CA GLU A 56 -7.16 7.77 -1.47
C GLU A 56 -7.68 6.36 -1.21
N GLY A 57 -8.63 6.24 -0.31
CA GLY A 57 -9.20 4.94 -0.04
C GLY A 57 -10.34 4.98 0.95
N THR A 58 -11.05 3.86 0.98
CA THR A 58 -12.14 3.59 1.92
C THR A 58 -11.97 2.18 2.45
N GLY A 59 -12.47 1.92 3.64
CA GLY A 59 -12.40 0.59 4.22
C GLY A 59 -11.98 0.61 5.67
N CYS A 60 -11.49 -0.53 6.15
CA CYS A 60 -11.18 -0.70 7.56
C CYS A 60 -9.92 0.06 7.98
N ALA A 61 -9.76 0.23 9.29
CA ALA A 61 -8.61 0.94 9.85
C ALA A 61 -7.27 0.30 9.45
N ILE A 62 -7.22 -1.02 9.34
CA ILE A 62 -5.99 -1.74 8.98
C ILE A 62 -5.54 -1.40 7.57
N SER A 63 -6.44 -1.43 6.59
CA SER A 63 -6.08 -1.13 5.20
C SER A 63 -5.64 0.32 5.03
N GLN A 64 -6.32 1.25 5.70
CA GLN A 64 -6.02 2.67 5.61
C GLN A 64 -4.70 3.01 6.34
N ALA A 65 -4.50 2.45 7.53
CA ALA A 65 -3.27 2.65 8.29
C ALA A 65 -2.06 2.06 7.56
N ALA A 66 -2.21 0.87 7.00
CA ALA A 66 -1.13 0.23 6.23
C ALA A 66 -0.71 1.10 5.05
N MET A 67 -1.67 1.67 4.31
CA MET A 67 -1.36 2.56 3.19
C MET A 67 -0.65 3.83 3.66
N SER A 68 -1.11 4.42 4.75
CA SER A 68 -0.47 5.61 5.33
C SER A 68 0.97 5.33 5.72
N MET A 69 1.22 4.24 6.45
CA MET A 69 2.56 3.85 6.88
C MET A 69 3.47 3.54 5.69
N LEU A 70 2.95 2.78 4.72
CA LEU A 70 3.70 2.43 3.52
C LEU A 70 4.07 3.68 2.72
N SER A 71 3.16 4.63 2.59
CA SER A 71 3.41 5.87 1.84
C SER A 71 4.59 6.66 2.39
N GLU A 72 4.77 6.62 3.71
CA GLU A 72 5.88 7.32 4.36
C GLU A 72 7.24 6.71 4.00
N GLU A 73 7.26 5.39 3.73
CA GLU A 73 8.49 4.68 3.40
C GLU A 73 8.94 4.85 1.94
N LEU A 74 8.07 5.31 1.05
CA LEU A 74 8.33 5.25 -0.39
C LEU A 74 9.17 6.39 -0.94
N SER A 75 9.10 7.57 -0.34
CA SER A 75 9.77 8.75 -0.89
C SER A 75 11.28 8.54 -1.01
N GLY A 76 11.80 8.73 -2.21
CA GLY A 76 13.22 8.56 -2.50
C GLY A 76 13.65 7.14 -2.83
N LYS A 77 12.79 6.13 -2.64
CA LYS A 77 13.13 4.75 -3.00
C LYS A 77 13.10 4.59 -4.51
N SER A 78 13.99 3.73 -5.03
CA SER A 78 13.95 3.36 -6.44
C SER A 78 12.74 2.49 -6.72
N VAL A 79 12.28 2.50 -7.96
CA VAL A 79 11.18 1.62 -8.39
C VAL A 79 11.51 0.17 -8.08
N LYS A 80 12.77 -0.24 -8.30
CA LYS A 80 13.23 -1.60 -8.02
C LYS A 80 13.10 -1.95 -6.53
N GLU A 81 13.52 -1.04 -5.63
CA GLU A 81 13.41 -1.27 -4.19
C GLU A 81 11.95 -1.47 -3.77
N VAL A 82 11.03 -0.70 -4.35
CA VAL A 82 9.62 -0.82 -4.06
C VAL A 82 9.06 -2.12 -4.62
N GLU A 83 9.47 -2.52 -5.82
CA GLU A 83 9.06 -3.80 -6.41
C GLU A 83 9.50 -5.01 -5.58
N GLU A 84 10.61 -4.88 -4.87
CA GLU A 84 11.15 -5.95 -4.02
C GLU A 84 10.51 -6.02 -2.64
N MET A 85 9.66 -5.07 -2.27
CA MET A 85 8.96 -5.10 -0.99
C MET A 85 8.03 -6.30 -0.89
N ARG A 86 7.91 -6.85 0.32
CA ARG A 86 7.18 -8.08 0.61
C ARG A 86 6.17 -7.86 1.74
N LYS A 87 5.31 -8.87 1.94
CA LYS A 87 4.33 -8.83 3.04
C LYS A 87 5.00 -8.64 4.40
N GLU A 88 6.23 -9.15 4.57
CA GLU A 88 6.99 -9.01 5.81
C GLU A 88 7.27 -7.54 6.12
N ASP A 89 7.47 -6.72 5.10
CA ASP A 89 7.66 -5.28 5.30
C ASP A 89 6.40 -4.63 5.87
N ILE A 90 5.24 -5.04 5.38
CA ILE A 90 3.96 -4.56 5.91
C ILE A 90 3.74 -5.07 7.33
N ASN A 91 4.07 -6.34 7.61
CA ASN A 91 3.97 -6.90 8.94
C ASN A 91 4.79 -6.10 9.95
N ASN A 92 6.01 -5.72 9.54
CA ASN A 92 6.91 -4.92 10.39
C ASN A 92 6.34 -3.52 10.63
N LEU A 93 5.74 -2.90 9.62
CA LEU A 93 5.13 -1.58 9.76
C LEU A 93 3.94 -1.62 10.72
N LEU A 94 3.05 -2.59 10.56
CA LEU A 94 1.86 -2.72 11.39
C LEU A 94 2.21 -3.16 12.81
N GLY A 95 3.17 -4.06 12.95
CA GLY A 95 3.65 -4.52 14.26
C GLY A 95 2.65 -5.33 15.07
N VAL A 96 1.57 -5.81 14.45
CA VAL A 96 0.56 -6.62 15.11
C VAL A 96 0.34 -7.91 14.32
N PRO A 97 -0.11 -8.99 14.97
CA PRO A 97 -0.43 -10.23 14.24
C PRO A 97 -1.57 -10.01 13.27
N ILE A 98 -1.44 -10.59 12.06
CA ILE A 98 -2.46 -10.50 11.04
C ILE A 98 -3.15 -11.86 10.93
N GLY A 99 -4.40 -11.92 11.34
CA GLY A 99 -5.20 -13.13 11.25
C GLY A 99 -5.78 -13.33 9.84
N PRO A 100 -6.31 -14.54 9.56
CA PRO A 100 -6.83 -14.88 8.22
C PRO A 100 -7.91 -13.94 7.70
N ARG A 101 -8.74 -13.41 8.58
CA ARG A 101 -9.84 -12.50 8.20
C ARG A 101 -9.35 -11.14 7.71
N ARG A 102 -8.16 -10.71 8.17
CA ARG A 102 -7.63 -9.37 7.87
C ARG A 102 -6.48 -9.42 6.88
N PHE A 103 -6.23 -10.58 6.31
CA PHE A 103 -5.12 -10.82 5.41
C PHE A 103 -5.14 -9.84 4.23
N LYS A 104 -6.24 -9.82 3.48
CA LYS A 104 -6.34 -8.93 2.32
C LYS A 104 -6.41 -7.46 2.72
N CYS A 105 -7.04 -7.15 3.86
CA CYS A 105 -7.07 -5.78 4.37
C CYS A 105 -5.65 -5.29 4.66
N ALA A 106 -4.83 -6.11 5.31
CA ALA A 106 -3.47 -5.72 5.69
C ALA A 106 -2.57 -5.49 4.49
N TYR A 107 -2.71 -6.29 3.43
CA TYR A 107 -1.79 -6.26 2.29
C TYR A 107 -2.33 -5.57 1.05
N LEU A 108 -3.54 -5.00 1.11
CA LEU A 108 -4.12 -4.29 -0.03
C LEU A 108 -3.23 -3.13 -0.49
N SER A 109 -2.60 -2.42 0.43
CA SER A 109 -1.67 -1.32 0.12
C SER A 109 -0.51 -1.79 -0.74
N LEU A 110 0.12 -2.89 -0.33
CA LEU A 110 1.24 -3.48 -1.07
C LEU A 110 0.78 -3.97 -2.45
N HIS A 111 -0.36 -4.63 -2.51
CA HIS A 111 -0.92 -5.14 -3.76
C HIS A 111 -1.22 -4.01 -4.74
N THR A 112 -1.84 -2.95 -4.26
CA THR A 112 -2.16 -1.76 -5.07
C THR A 112 -0.87 -1.11 -5.59
N LEU A 113 0.12 -0.96 -4.71
CA LEU A 113 1.39 -0.35 -5.06
C LEU A 113 2.15 -1.16 -6.11
N LYS A 114 2.26 -2.47 -5.91
CA LYS A 114 2.95 -3.34 -6.87
C LYS A 114 2.28 -3.31 -8.25
N ASN A 115 0.96 -3.33 -8.29
CA ASN A 115 0.23 -3.25 -9.54
C ASN A 115 0.30 -1.85 -10.18
N ALA A 116 0.43 -0.79 -9.38
CA ALA A 116 0.72 0.55 -9.91
C ALA A 116 2.06 0.56 -10.64
N LEU A 117 3.09 -0.07 -10.07
CA LEU A 117 4.40 -0.14 -10.71
C LEU A 117 4.39 -1.01 -11.97
N ARG A 118 3.64 -2.10 -11.96
CA ARG A 118 3.48 -2.92 -13.16
C ARG A 118 2.80 -2.12 -14.27
N LYS A 119 1.78 -1.34 -13.93
CA LYS A 119 1.13 -0.43 -14.87
C LYS A 119 2.12 0.60 -15.42
N PHE A 120 2.95 1.16 -14.57
CA PHE A 120 4.01 2.10 -14.98
C PHE A 120 4.96 1.47 -16.00
N ARG A 121 5.27 0.17 -15.85
CA ARG A 121 6.13 -0.57 -16.77
C ARG A 121 5.37 -1.17 -17.96
N HIS A 122 4.09 -0.87 -18.11
CA HIS A 122 3.21 -1.44 -19.15
C HIS A 122 3.12 -2.98 -19.07
N GLU A 123 3.16 -3.51 -17.87
CA GLU A 123 2.99 -4.93 -17.59
C GLU A 123 1.58 -5.20 -17.09
N GLN A 124 1.11 -6.44 -17.22
CA GLN A 124 -0.19 -6.82 -16.69
C GLN A 124 -0.18 -6.84 -15.16
N SER A 125 -1.35 -6.60 -14.54
CA SER A 125 -1.50 -6.70 -13.11
C SER A 125 -1.21 -8.11 -12.62
N GLN A 126 -0.60 -8.21 -11.45
CA GLN A 126 -0.35 -9.50 -10.80
C GLN A 126 -1.47 -9.85 -9.83
N GLY A 127 -1.61 -11.13 -9.55
CA GLY A 127 -2.59 -11.63 -8.57
C GLY A 127 -2.07 -11.55 -7.14
N TRP A 128 -2.96 -11.87 -6.20
CA TRP A 128 -2.63 -11.87 -4.78
C TRP A 128 -1.51 -12.83 -4.40
N VAL A 129 -1.46 -13.99 -5.05
CA VAL A 129 -0.39 -14.97 -4.77
C VAL A 129 0.97 -14.38 -5.09
N ASP A 130 1.07 -13.61 -6.17
CA ASP A 130 2.34 -12.97 -6.55
C ASP A 130 2.74 -11.88 -5.55
N THR A 131 1.77 -11.22 -4.94
CA THR A 131 2.04 -10.15 -3.97
C THR A 131 2.47 -10.71 -2.61
N VAL A 132 1.80 -11.74 -2.11
CA VAL A 132 1.95 -12.22 -0.74
C VAL A 132 2.46 -13.64 -0.63
N GLY A 133 2.62 -14.33 -1.74
CA GLY A 133 3.09 -15.72 -1.75
C GLY A 133 1.97 -16.74 -1.59
N ALA A 134 2.33 -18.01 -1.72
CA ALA A 134 1.38 -19.10 -1.76
C ALA A 134 0.73 -19.45 -0.41
N SER A 135 1.06 -18.73 0.66
CA SER A 135 0.56 -18.98 2.01
C SER A 135 -0.76 -18.27 2.31
N LEU A 136 -1.48 -17.92 1.29
CA LEU A 136 -2.80 -17.31 1.40
C LEU A 136 -3.81 -18.23 2.09
#